data_ec900d91e61785b0421768bcdfc5c16a
#
_entry.id   ec900d91e61785b0421768bcdfc5c16a
#
_cell.length_a   1.000
_cell.length_b   1.000
_cell.length_c   1.000
_cell.angle_alpha   90.00
_cell.angle_beta   90.00
_cell.angle_gamma   90.00
#
_symmetry.space_group_name_H-M   'P 1'
#
loop_
_entity.id
_entity.type
_entity.pdbx_description
1 polymer ?
#
loop_
_entity_poly.entity_id
_entity_poly.type
_entity_poly.pdbx_seq_one_letter_code
_entity_poly.pdbx_strand_id
1 'polypeptide(L)'
;MDPFHERLARTGLGAADRYGFALAGGYAVQAAGLVERPSEDVDLFTAWDRRDEFTAAVAAVVNAYRDDGLTVETERQYDTFARLAVTDGVRVSKVELGVDWRANEPILMAIGPVLHPDDAVANKMSALYGRAFARDFIDIDATLRSGRYTRDALLTLAKRADRGFDPRIFADALGQATQLDPDDFAQYGVTGPALDKLRGRFAQWRRELLDDEER
;
A
#
# COMPACT_ATOMS: atom_id res chain seq x y z
N MET A 1 -7.70 -8.98 9.34
CA MET A 1 -7.87 -9.18 7.88
C MET A 1 -9.24 -9.79 7.63
N ASP A 2 -9.92 -9.41 6.56
CA ASP A 2 -11.17 -10.06 6.12
C ASP A 2 -10.89 -11.54 5.77
N PRO A 3 -11.78 -12.51 6.13
CA PRO A 3 -11.52 -13.93 5.88
C PRO A 3 -11.38 -14.31 4.40
N PHE A 4 -12.07 -13.60 3.48
CA PHE A 4 -11.90 -13.84 2.06
C PHE A 4 -10.56 -13.32 1.55
N HIS A 5 -10.17 -12.12 1.99
CA HIS A 5 -8.84 -11.59 1.69
C HIS A 5 -7.71 -12.45 2.28
N GLU A 6 -7.91 -13.02 3.47
CA GLU A 6 -6.94 -13.95 4.05
C GLU A 6 -6.76 -15.20 3.18
N ARG A 7 -7.86 -15.79 2.69
CA ARG A 7 -7.82 -16.91 1.74
C ARG A 7 -7.06 -16.53 0.48
N LEU A 8 -7.39 -15.38 -0.14
CA LEU A 8 -6.73 -14.90 -1.34
C LEU A 8 -5.23 -14.67 -1.12
N ALA A 9 -4.86 -14.03 0.00
CA ALA A 9 -3.47 -13.77 0.34
C ALA A 9 -2.68 -15.08 0.52
N ARG A 10 -3.21 -16.06 1.29
CA ARG A 10 -2.54 -17.35 1.51
C ARG A 10 -2.35 -18.13 0.22
N THR A 11 -3.40 -18.26 -0.59
CA THR A 11 -3.35 -18.98 -1.86
C THR A 11 -2.39 -18.31 -2.83
N GLY A 12 -2.47 -16.97 -2.96
CA GLY A 12 -1.59 -16.20 -3.83
C GLY A 12 -0.12 -16.23 -3.41
N LEU A 13 0.18 -16.03 -2.12
CA LEU A 13 1.54 -16.12 -1.58
C LEU A 13 2.13 -17.52 -1.75
N GLY A 14 1.34 -18.58 -1.48
CA GLY A 14 1.79 -19.94 -1.67
C GLY A 14 2.16 -20.27 -3.12
N ALA A 15 1.35 -19.81 -4.08
CA ALA A 15 1.62 -19.98 -5.51
C ALA A 15 2.81 -19.15 -6.00
N ALA A 16 3.03 -17.98 -5.39
CA ALA A 16 4.07 -17.02 -5.77
C ALA A 16 5.34 -17.12 -4.89
N ASP A 17 5.46 -18.11 -4.01
CA ASP A 17 6.57 -18.25 -3.05
C ASP A 17 7.94 -18.21 -3.75
N ARG A 18 8.13 -19.07 -4.77
CA ARG A 18 9.39 -19.11 -5.54
C ARG A 18 9.74 -17.82 -6.28
N TYR A 19 8.78 -16.92 -6.46
CA TYR A 19 8.94 -15.63 -7.15
C TYR A 19 9.19 -14.48 -6.18
N GLY A 20 9.32 -14.76 -4.87
CA GLY A 20 9.65 -13.79 -3.85
C GLY A 20 8.56 -12.75 -3.55
N PHE A 21 7.29 -13.10 -3.75
CA PHE A 21 6.18 -12.22 -3.43
C PHE A 21 5.97 -12.12 -1.92
N ALA A 22 5.53 -10.95 -1.49
CA ALA A 22 5.14 -10.65 -0.12
C ALA A 22 3.82 -9.88 -0.08
N LEU A 23 3.05 -10.06 0.98
CA LEU A 23 1.87 -9.25 1.26
C LEU A 23 2.28 -7.80 1.43
N ALA A 24 1.61 -6.91 0.72
CA ALA A 24 1.93 -5.49 0.61
C ALA A 24 0.72 -4.61 0.97
N GLY A 25 0.73 -3.36 0.53
CA GLY A 25 -0.40 -2.45 0.59
C GLY A 25 -0.95 -2.20 1.98
N GLY A 26 -2.29 -2.12 2.07
CA GLY A 26 -3.00 -1.88 3.32
C GLY A 26 -2.76 -2.95 4.37
N TYR A 27 -2.71 -4.21 3.97
CA TYR A 27 -2.50 -5.31 4.90
C TYR A 27 -1.08 -5.39 5.46
N ALA A 28 -0.06 -4.94 4.73
CA ALA A 28 1.30 -4.88 5.26
C ALA A 28 1.44 -3.85 6.38
N VAL A 29 0.84 -2.64 6.24
CA VAL A 29 0.88 -1.64 7.31
C VAL A 29 -0.01 -2.03 8.50
N GLN A 30 -1.11 -2.78 8.29
CA GLN A 30 -1.88 -3.39 9.37
C GLN A 30 -1.07 -4.44 10.12
N ALA A 31 -0.39 -5.35 9.41
CA ALA A 31 0.45 -6.38 9.99
C ALA A 31 1.62 -5.78 10.81
N ALA A 32 2.12 -4.62 10.39
CA ALA A 32 3.10 -3.84 11.14
C ALA A 32 2.51 -3.15 12.40
N GLY A 33 1.18 -3.21 12.62
CA GLY A 33 0.51 -2.55 13.75
C GLY A 33 0.49 -1.03 13.64
N LEU A 34 0.52 -0.49 12.41
CA LEU A 34 0.54 0.95 12.16
C LEU A 34 -0.86 1.51 11.85
N VAL A 35 -1.74 0.69 11.27
CA VAL A 35 -3.06 1.09 10.77
C VAL A 35 -4.10 0.05 11.15
N GLU A 36 -5.31 0.49 11.52
CA GLU A 36 -6.42 -0.41 11.88
C GLU A 36 -7.60 -0.37 10.90
N ARG A 37 -7.55 0.49 9.86
CA ARG A 37 -8.63 0.59 8.87
C ARG A 37 -8.75 -0.67 8.00
N PRO A 38 -9.96 -1.01 7.50
CA PRO A 38 -10.12 -2.08 6.51
C PRO A 38 -9.30 -1.81 5.23
N SER A 39 -8.77 -2.87 4.61
CA SER A 39 -8.24 -2.83 3.25
C SER A 39 -9.30 -3.30 2.26
N GLU A 40 -9.32 -2.70 1.06
CA GLU A 40 -10.31 -2.96 0.01
C GLU A 40 -9.86 -4.07 -0.95
N ASP A 41 -8.57 -4.38 -0.94
CA ASP A 41 -7.86 -5.21 -1.89
C ASP A 41 -6.77 -6.05 -1.21
N VAL A 42 -6.22 -7.00 -1.93
CA VAL A 42 -5.05 -7.78 -1.53
C VAL A 42 -3.90 -7.41 -2.47
N ASP A 43 -2.85 -6.84 -1.91
CA ASP A 43 -1.64 -6.47 -2.65
C ASP A 43 -0.55 -7.51 -2.42
N LEU A 44 0.00 -8.06 -3.49
CA LEU A 44 1.11 -9.02 -3.48
C LEU A 44 2.24 -8.47 -4.36
N PHE A 45 3.36 -8.08 -3.75
CA PHE A 45 4.45 -7.45 -4.49
C PHE A 45 5.73 -8.28 -4.42
N THR A 46 6.48 -8.27 -5.52
CA THR A 46 7.83 -8.85 -5.61
C THR A 46 8.87 -7.76 -5.85
N ALA A 47 10.14 -8.10 -5.66
CA ALA A 47 11.24 -7.15 -5.82
C ALA A 47 11.58 -6.92 -7.30
N TRP A 48 12.19 -5.75 -7.59
CA TRP A 48 12.54 -5.31 -8.94
C TRP A 48 13.47 -6.27 -9.69
N ASP A 49 14.36 -6.93 -9.00
CA ASP A 49 15.29 -7.92 -9.56
C ASP A 49 14.59 -9.22 -10.02
N ARG A 50 13.33 -9.43 -9.62
CA ARG A 50 12.47 -10.55 -10.02
C ARG A 50 11.48 -10.22 -11.13
N ARG A 51 11.51 -9.01 -11.68
CA ARG A 51 10.53 -8.54 -12.69
C ARG A 51 10.41 -9.44 -13.91
N ASP A 52 11.52 -10.07 -14.34
CA ASP A 52 11.55 -10.92 -15.53
C ASP A 52 10.72 -12.21 -15.34
N GLU A 53 10.45 -12.59 -14.09
CA GLU A 53 9.62 -13.73 -13.72
C GLU A 53 8.14 -13.34 -13.49
N PHE A 54 7.79 -12.05 -13.56
CA PHE A 54 6.48 -11.51 -13.15
C PHE A 54 5.31 -12.16 -13.89
N THR A 55 5.38 -12.27 -15.20
CA THR A 55 4.31 -12.89 -16.02
C THR A 55 4.06 -14.35 -15.62
N ALA A 56 5.12 -15.10 -15.34
CA ALA A 56 5.00 -16.48 -14.88
C ALA A 56 4.40 -16.57 -13.47
N ALA A 57 4.73 -15.63 -12.59
CA ALA A 57 4.16 -15.53 -11.26
C ALA A 57 2.65 -15.24 -11.31
N VAL A 58 2.23 -14.27 -12.13
CA VAL A 58 0.80 -13.95 -12.33
C VAL A 58 0.04 -15.19 -12.81
N ALA A 59 0.56 -15.91 -13.79
CA ALA A 59 -0.07 -17.15 -14.28
C ALA A 59 -0.18 -18.22 -13.19
N ALA A 60 0.84 -18.37 -12.34
CA ALA A 60 0.81 -19.30 -11.22
C ALA A 60 -0.27 -18.93 -10.19
N VAL A 61 -0.40 -17.66 -9.84
CA VAL A 61 -1.43 -17.17 -8.91
C VAL A 61 -2.83 -17.36 -9.48
N VAL A 62 -3.05 -17.03 -10.77
CA VAL A 62 -4.35 -17.23 -11.43
C VAL A 62 -4.75 -18.70 -11.43
N ASN A 63 -3.82 -19.61 -11.73
CA ASN A 63 -4.10 -21.05 -11.72
C ASN A 63 -4.41 -21.55 -10.31
N ALA A 64 -3.65 -21.11 -9.29
CA ALA A 64 -3.90 -21.50 -7.90
C ALA A 64 -5.27 -21.05 -7.39
N TYR A 65 -5.72 -19.85 -7.75
CA TYR A 65 -7.07 -19.41 -7.41
C TYR A 65 -8.15 -20.25 -8.09
N ARG A 66 -7.96 -20.63 -9.37
CA ARG A 66 -8.89 -21.51 -10.08
C ARG A 66 -8.91 -22.92 -9.48
N ASP A 67 -7.76 -23.46 -9.12
CA ASP A 67 -7.65 -24.77 -8.46
C ASP A 67 -8.29 -24.74 -7.04
N ASP A 68 -8.29 -23.59 -6.38
CA ASP A 68 -9.00 -23.34 -5.11
C ASP A 68 -10.52 -23.08 -5.31
N GLY A 69 -11.06 -23.30 -6.54
CA GLY A 69 -12.48 -23.17 -6.85
C GLY A 69 -12.97 -21.72 -7.00
N LEU A 70 -12.06 -20.76 -7.19
CA LEU A 70 -12.41 -19.35 -7.40
C LEU A 70 -12.49 -19.04 -8.92
N THR A 71 -13.34 -18.08 -9.27
CA THR A 71 -13.35 -17.51 -10.62
C THR A 71 -12.44 -16.31 -10.64
N VAL A 72 -11.58 -16.22 -11.66
CA VAL A 72 -10.58 -15.16 -11.82
C VAL A 72 -10.73 -14.53 -13.19
N GLU A 73 -10.90 -13.20 -13.18
CA GLU A 73 -10.82 -12.34 -14.35
C GLU A 73 -9.56 -11.46 -14.24
N THR A 74 -8.76 -11.42 -15.30
CA THR A 74 -7.62 -10.49 -15.39
C THR A 74 -8.09 -9.17 -15.96
N GLU A 75 -8.30 -8.16 -15.10
CA GLU A 75 -8.75 -6.83 -15.52
C GLU A 75 -7.65 -6.06 -16.25
N ARG A 76 -6.39 -6.21 -15.78
CA ARG A 76 -5.20 -5.55 -16.35
C ARG A 76 -3.98 -6.43 -16.15
N GLN A 77 -3.08 -6.40 -17.14
CA GLN A 77 -1.76 -7.03 -17.01
C GLN A 77 -0.75 -6.29 -17.88
N TYR A 78 0.36 -5.92 -17.24
CA TYR A 78 1.55 -5.30 -17.83
C TYR A 78 2.78 -6.08 -17.37
N ASP A 79 3.96 -5.68 -17.79
CA ASP A 79 5.22 -6.37 -17.46
C ASP A 79 5.55 -6.35 -15.94
N THR A 80 5.01 -5.38 -15.20
CA THR A 80 5.32 -5.18 -13.78
C THR A 80 4.09 -5.00 -12.88
N PHE A 81 2.89 -5.11 -13.45
CA PHE A 81 1.64 -4.94 -12.70
C PHE A 81 0.53 -5.80 -13.29
N ALA A 82 -0.25 -6.45 -12.43
CA ALA A 82 -1.49 -7.12 -12.82
C ALA A 82 -2.58 -6.85 -11.77
N ARG A 83 -3.82 -6.69 -12.25
CA ARG A 83 -5.02 -6.62 -11.40
C ARG A 83 -5.96 -7.73 -11.79
N LEU A 84 -6.34 -8.51 -10.80
CA LEU A 84 -7.29 -9.61 -10.92
C LEU A 84 -8.57 -9.25 -10.14
N ALA A 85 -9.74 -9.52 -10.74
CA ALA A 85 -10.99 -9.63 -10.02
C ALA A 85 -11.21 -11.11 -9.68
N VAL A 86 -11.32 -11.42 -8.39
CA VAL A 86 -11.43 -12.79 -7.88
C VAL A 86 -12.73 -12.94 -7.11
N THR A 87 -13.52 -14.00 -7.40
CA THR A 87 -14.81 -14.24 -6.75
C THR A 87 -15.00 -15.71 -6.36
N ASP A 88 -15.68 -15.91 -5.22
CA ASP A 88 -16.20 -17.20 -4.78
C ASP A 88 -17.69 -17.40 -5.19
N GLY A 89 -18.23 -16.51 -6.03
CA GLY A 89 -19.64 -16.49 -6.46
C GLY A 89 -20.55 -15.67 -5.54
N VAL A 90 -20.10 -15.26 -4.36
CA VAL A 90 -20.83 -14.41 -3.40
C VAL A 90 -20.12 -13.08 -3.20
N ARG A 91 -18.81 -13.13 -3.03
CA ARG A 91 -17.94 -11.95 -2.79
C ARG A 91 -17.03 -11.76 -3.99
N VAL A 92 -16.68 -10.51 -4.24
CA VAL A 92 -15.68 -10.13 -5.24
C VAL A 92 -14.62 -9.31 -4.54
N SER A 93 -13.35 -9.59 -4.82
CA SER A 93 -12.23 -8.78 -4.36
C SER A 93 -11.21 -8.56 -5.47
N LYS A 94 -10.49 -7.46 -5.37
CA LYS A 94 -9.33 -7.21 -6.21
C LYS A 94 -8.08 -7.81 -5.59
N VAL A 95 -7.26 -8.40 -6.43
CA VAL A 95 -5.89 -8.80 -6.09
C VAL A 95 -4.96 -8.08 -7.04
N GLU A 96 -4.07 -7.27 -6.48
CA GLU A 96 -3.05 -6.55 -7.24
C GLU A 96 -1.71 -7.26 -7.06
N LEU A 97 -1.10 -7.64 -8.17
CA LEU A 97 0.27 -8.12 -8.20
C LEU A 97 1.15 -7.01 -8.77
N GLY A 98 2.31 -6.80 -8.16
CA GLY A 98 3.21 -5.73 -8.60
C GLY A 98 4.68 -6.09 -8.42
N VAL A 99 5.50 -5.42 -9.21
CA VAL A 99 6.95 -5.35 -9.00
C VAL A 99 7.24 -4.02 -8.35
N ASP A 100 7.95 -4.04 -7.23
CA ASP A 100 8.24 -2.83 -6.49
C ASP A 100 9.67 -2.82 -5.97
N TRP A 101 10.15 -1.63 -5.63
CA TRP A 101 11.41 -1.49 -4.93
C TRP A 101 11.27 -1.90 -3.46
N ARG A 102 12.26 -2.60 -2.94
CA ARG A 102 12.37 -2.87 -1.51
C ARG A 102 13.82 -2.80 -1.04
N ALA A 103 14.03 -2.33 0.18
CA ALA A 103 15.34 -2.25 0.80
C ALA A 103 15.61 -3.39 1.77
N ASN A 104 14.55 -4.03 2.26
CA ASN A 104 14.63 -5.02 3.33
C ASN A 104 13.98 -6.33 2.89
N GLU A 105 14.45 -7.44 3.48
CA GLU A 105 13.79 -8.73 3.29
C GLU A 105 12.39 -8.72 3.93
N PRO A 106 11.41 -9.39 3.32
CA PRO A 106 10.09 -9.57 3.92
C PRO A 106 10.17 -10.29 5.26
N ILE A 107 9.27 -9.96 6.17
CA ILE A 107 9.13 -10.63 7.46
C ILE A 107 8.19 -11.81 7.31
N LEU A 108 8.61 -13.00 7.73
CA LEU A 108 7.74 -14.18 7.71
C LEU A 108 6.76 -14.10 8.89
N MET A 109 5.47 -14.07 8.57
CA MET A 109 4.36 -14.03 9.52
C MET A 109 3.44 -15.25 9.33
N ALA A 110 2.42 -15.41 10.16
CA ALA A 110 1.46 -16.53 10.06
C ALA A 110 0.71 -16.57 8.71
N ILE A 111 0.54 -15.44 8.04
CA ILE A 111 -0.08 -15.32 6.71
C ILE A 111 0.87 -15.73 5.57
N GLY A 112 2.18 -15.68 5.79
CA GLY A 112 3.25 -15.82 4.82
C GLY A 112 4.22 -14.64 4.88
N PRO A 113 5.05 -14.43 3.84
CA PRO A 113 5.92 -13.27 3.72
C PRO A 113 5.10 -11.97 3.68
N VAL A 114 5.51 -10.97 4.47
CA VAL A 114 4.91 -9.62 4.53
C VAL A 114 6.02 -8.60 4.34
N LEU A 115 5.78 -7.54 3.60
CA LEU A 115 6.77 -6.46 3.42
C LEU A 115 7.28 -5.97 4.78
N HIS A 116 8.58 -5.70 4.85
CA HIS A 116 9.17 -5.04 6.01
C HIS A 116 8.42 -3.72 6.29
N PRO A 117 8.18 -3.35 7.56
CA PRO A 117 7.44 -2.13 7.89
C PRO A 117 7.95 -0.88 7.18
N ASP A 118 9.28 -0.70 7.07
CA ASP A 118 9.86 0.45 6.39
C ASP A 118 9.53 0.47 4.89
N ASP A 119 9.56 -0.69 4.21
CA ASP A 119 9.20 -0.77 2.79
C ASP A 119 7.69 -0.58 2.58
N ALA A 120 6.86 -1.14 3.47
CA ALA A 120 5.42 -0.91 3.45
C ALA A 120 5.06 0.58 3.64
N VAL A 121 5.76 1.27 4.54
CA VAL A 121 5.60 2.72 4.78
C VAL A 121 6.14 3.53 3.59
N ALA A 122 7.28 3.15 3.02
CA ALA A 122 7.82 3.79 1.80
C ALA A 122 6.80 3.72 0.65
N ASN A 123 6.14 2.57 0.47
CA ASN A 123 5.08 2.41 -0.54
C ASN A 123 3.88 3.33 -0.26
N LYS A 124 3.50 3.53 1.00
CA LYS A 124 2.45 4.48 1.37
C LYS A 124 2.87 5.93 1.13
N MET A 125 4.13 6.28 1.34
CA MET A 125 4.67 7.58 0.98
C MET A 125 4.63 7.80 -0.54
N SER A 126 5.02 6.81 -1.33
CA SER A 126 4.95 6.85 -2.80
C SER A 126 3.50 6.98 -3.30
N ALA A 127 2.56 6.27 -2.68
CA ALA A 127 1.14 6.37 -3.00
C ALA A 127 0.58 7.77 -2.69
N LEU A 128 0.93 8.35 -1.52
CA LEU A 128 0.54 9.70 -1.15
C LEU A 128 1.16 10.75 -2.08
N TYR A 129 2.42 10.55 -2.48
CA TYR A 129 3.11 11.42 -3.42
C TYR A 129 2.48 11.41 -4.82
N GLY A 130 2.10 10.22 -5.33
CA GLY A 130 1.69 10.05 -6.72
C GLY A 130 0.19 10.23 -6.98
N ARG A 131 -0.68 9.92 -6.02
CA ARG A 131 -2.14 9.92 -6.21
C ARG A 131 -2.95 10.61 -5.11
N ALA A 132 -2.42 10.70 -3.89
CA ALA A 132 -2.99 11.42 -2.75
C ALA A 132 -4.46 11.08 -2.45
N PHE A 133 -4.84 9.80 -2.40
CA PHE A 133 -6.19 9.40 -2.01
C PHE A 133 -6.40 9.51 -0.49
N ALA A 134 -7.66 9.63 -0.04
CA ALA A 134 -7.98 9.76 1.39
C ALA A 134 -7.35 8.66 2.25
N ARG A 135 -7.36 7.41 1.77
CA ARG A 135 -6.72 6.27 2.46
C ARG A 135 -5.20 6.43 2.64
N ASP A 136 -4.52 7.08 1.69
CA ASP A 136 -3.08 7.28 1.76
C ASP A 136 -2.73 8.31 2.85
N PHE A 137 -3.55 9.37 3.00
CA PHE A 137 -3.45 10.30 4.14
C PHE A 137 -3.72 9.62 5.48
N ILE A 138 -4.75 8.77 5.56
CA ILE A 138 -5.09 8.03 6.78
C ILE A 138 -3.92 7.13 7.20
N ASP A 139 -3.31 6.41 6.25
CA ASP A 139 -2.21 5.49 6.50
C ASP A 139 -0.97 6.23 7.02
N ILE A 140 -0.61 7.36 6.40
CA ILE A 140 0.55 8.17 6.83
C ILE A 140 0.27 8.88 8.14
N ASP A 141 -0.96 9.39 8.36
CA ASP A 141 -1.34 9.98 9.65
C ASP A 141 -1.23 8.97 10.80
N ALA A 142 -1.77 7.77 10.60
CA ALA A 142 -1.69 6.70 11.59
C ALA A 142 -0.24 6.28 11.85
N THR A 143 0.58 6.19 10.80
CA THR A 143 2.02 5.88 10.90
C THR A 143 2.75 6.92 11.75
N LEU A 144 2.52 8.22 11.52
CA LEU A 144 3.10 9.30 12.35
C LEU A 144 2.60 9.23 13.80
N ARG A 145 1.29 9.02 14.00
CA ARG A 145 0.68 8.94 15.34
C ARG A 145 1.13 7.72 16.14
N SER A 146 1.62 6.68 15.48
CA SER A 146 2.20 5.52 16.17
C SER A 146 3.45 5.86 16.97
N GLY A 147 4.09 6.99 16.67
CA GLY A 147 5.35 7.41 17.25
C GLY A 147 6.57 6.62 16.79
N ARG A 148 6.39 5.63 15.90
CA ARG A 148 7.50 4.80 15.37
C ARG A 148 8.25 5.50 14.23
N TYR A 149 7.63 6.46 13.57
CA TYR A 149 8.20 7.21 12.45
C TYR A 149 8.03 8.70 12.66
N THR A 150 9.09 9.46 12.40
CA THR A 150 9.06 10.92 12.31
C THR A 150 8.83 11.34 10.86
N ARG A 151 8.48 12.62 10.61
CA ARG A 151 8.39 13.20 9.27
C ARG A 151 9.69 13.03 8.48
N ASP A 152 10.83 13.30 9.11
CA ASP A 152 12.15 13.15 8.48
C ASP A 152 12.46 11.70 8.11
N ALA A 153 12.08 10.74 8.98
CA ALA A 153 12.22 9.33 8.67
C ALA A 153 11.36 8.94 7.45
N LEU A 154 10.12 9.44 7.37
CA LEU A 154 9.24 9.20 6.21
C LEU A 154 9.81 9.79 4.91
N LEU A 155 10.32 11.01 4.94
CA LEU A 155 10.96 11.63 3.79
C LEU A 155 12.22 10.86 3.37
N THR A 156 12.99 10.35 4.33
CA THR A 156 14.16 9.51 4.06
C THR A 156 13.76 8.21 3.37
N LEU A 157 12.71 7.53 3.86
CA LEU A 157 12.20 6.30 3.24
C LEU A 157 11.68 6.57 1.82
N ALA A 158 10.93 7.66 1.60
CA ALA A 158 10.43 8.04 0.29
C ALA A 158 11.57 8.30 -0.70
N LYS A 159 12.61 9.06 -0.31
CA LYS A 159 13.79 9.33 -1.14
C LYS A 159 14.60 8.07 -1.46
N ARG A 160 14.63 7.08 -0.57
CA ARG A 160 15.29 5.79 -0.81
C ARG A 160 14.53 4.94 -1.81
N ALA A 161 13.19 4.95 -1.73
CA ALA A 161 12.32 4.19 -2.62
C ALA A 161 12.24 4.82 -4.02
N ASP A 162 12.22 6.14 -4.09
CA ASP A 162 12.18 6.89 -5.35
C ASP A 162 13.21 8.01 -5.34
N ARG A 163 14.24 7.88 -6.21
CA ARG A 163 15.28 8.93 -6.38
C ARG A 163 14.74 10.22 -6.98
N GLY A 164 13.58 10.18 -7.63
CA GLY A 164 12.88 11.34 -8.16
C GLY A 164 11.94 12.01 -7.14
N PHE A 165 11.88 11.52 -5.91
CA PHE A 165 11.05 12.14 -4.87
C PHE A 165 11.51 13.57 -4.56
N ASP A 166 10.62 14.53 -4.81
CA ASP A 166 10.83 15.95 -4.57
C ASP A 166 9.94 16.43 -3.41
N PRO A 167 10.51 16.98 -2.31
CA PRO A 167 9.73 17.48 -1.17
C PRO A 167 8.75 18.60 -1.53
N ARG A 168 9.01 19.41 -2.58
CA ARG A 168 8.08 20.47 -3.02
C ARG A 168 6.84 19.88 -3.66
N ILE A 169 7.03 18.94 -4.58
CA ILE A 169 5.91 18.21 -5.20
C ILE A 169 5.13 17.45 -4.12
N PHE A 170 5.85 16.91 -3.13
CA PHE A 170 5.19 16.27 -1.98
C PHE A 170 4.40 17.26 -1.14
N ALA A 171 4.88 18.48 -0.92
CA ALA A 171 4.12 19.54 -0.25
C ALA A 171 2.82 19.87 -0.99
N ASP A 172 2.82 19.84 -2.33
CA ASP A 172 1.61 20.01 -3.12
C ASP A 172 0.64 18.83 -2.95
N ALA A 173 1.15 17.60 -2.93
CA ALA A 173 0.34 16.41 -2.61
C ALA A 173 -0.30 16.51 -1.22
N LEU A 174 0.45 16.97 -0.20
CA LEU A 174 -0.11 17.19 1.16
C LEU A 174 -1.25 18.21 1.17
N GLY A 175 -1.19 19.22 0.30
CA GLY A 175 -2.26 20.22 0.14
C GLY A 175 -3.60 19.65 -0.29
N GLN A 176 -3.59 18.50 -0.97
CA GLN A 176 -4.79 17.82 -1.44
C GLN A 176 -5.70 17.35 -0.30
N ALA A 177 -5.18 17.12 0.91
CA ALA A 177 -5.95 16.68 2.07
C ALA A 177 -7.18 17.58 2.35
N THR A 178 -7.10 18.87 2.05
CA THR A 178 -8.18 19.84 2.26
C THR A 178 -9.15 19.93 1.08
N GLN A 179 -8.79 19.37 -0.07
CA GLN A 179 -9.58 19.42 -1.31
C GLN A 179 -10.42 18.16 -1.53
N LEU A 180 -10.00 17.02 -0.95
CA LEU A 180 -10.75 15.76 -1.02
C LEU A 180 -12.09 15.88 -0.31
N ASP A 181 -13.10 15.15 -0.83
CA ASP A 181 -14.42 15.12 -0.22
C ASP A 181 -14.33 14.48 1.20
N PRO A 182 -14.99 15.06 2.22
CA PRO A 182 -15.11 14.44 3.53
C PRO A 182 -15.64 12.98 3.47
N ASP A 183 -16.50 12.66 2.53
CA ASP A 183 -17.08 11.32 2.37
C ASP A 183 -16.01 10.29 1.96
N ASP A 184 -14.94 10.70 1.26
CA ASP A 184 -13.80 9.86 0.94
C ASP A 184 -13.03 9.40 2.19
N PHE A 185 -13.09 10.17 3.28
CA PHE A 185 -12.52 9.81 4.57
C PHE A 185 -13.53 9.05 5.45
N ALA A 186 -14.81 9.41 5.33
CA ALA A 186 -15.88 8.85 6.15
C ALA A 186 -16.05 7.33 5.95
N GLN A 187 -15.83 6.83 4.73
CA GLN A 187 -15.86 5.38 4.44
C GLN A 187 -14.81 4.58 5.25
N TYR A 188 -13.77 5.24 5.76
CA TYR A 188 -12.74 4.66 6.65
C TYR A 188 -12.93 5.05 8.12
N GLY A 189 -14.10 5.64 8.47
CA GLY A 189 -14.43 6.05 9.84
C GLY A 189 -13.77 7.35 10.31
N VAL A 190 -13.16 8.12 9.41
CA VAL A 190 -12.51 9.40 9.74
C VAL A 190 -13.46 10.56 9.40
N THR A 191 -14.14 11.11 10.42
CA THR A 191 -15.16 12.16 10.26
C THR A 191 -14.97 13.30 11.27
N GLY A 192 -15.63 14.44 11.02
CA GLY A 192 -15.72 15.57 11.96
C GLY A 192 -14.37 16.01 12.54
N PRO A 193 -14.26 16.15 13.87
CA PRO A 193 -13.02 16.65 14.50
C PRO A 193 -11.78 15.77 14.23
N ALA A 194 -11.96 14.47 13.91
CA ALA A 194 -10.83 13.59 13.55
C ALA A 194 -10.26 13.97 12.18
N LEU A 195 -11.14 14.25 11.22
CA LEU A 195 -10.76 14.74 9.89
C LEU A 195 -10.09 16.11 9.96
N ASP A 196 -10.65 17.04 10.76
CA ASP A 196 -10.08 18.39 10.93
C ASP A 196 -8.65 18.31 11.49
N LYS A 197 -8.43 17.44 12.49
CA LYS A 197 -7.09 17.22 13.07
C LYS A 197 -6.12 16.63 12.04
N LEU A 198 -6.57 15.64 11.24
CA LEU A 198 -5.76 15.05 10.17
C LEU A 198 -5.35 16.14 9.17
N ARG A 199 -6.31 16.89 8.63
CA ARG A 199 -6.06 17.99 7.70
C ARG A 199 -5.11 19.04 8.27
N GLY A 200 -5.29 19.41 9.56
CA GLY A 200 -4.42 20.35 10.26
C GLY A 200 -2.97 19.88 10.33
N ARG A 201 -2.72 18.58 10.60
CA ARG A 201 -1.37 18.01 10.65
C ARG A 201 -0.68 18.03 9.28
N PHE A 202 -1.39 17.71 8.21
CA PHE A 202 -0.84 17.76 6.84
C PHE A 202 -0.63 19.19 6.37
N ALA A 203 -1.52 20.12 6.69
CA ALA A 203 -1.33 21.53 6.39
C ALA A 203 -0.11 22.13 7.13
N GLN A 204 0.14 21.69 8.37
CA GLN A 204 1.34 22.07 9.11
C GLN A 204 2.60 21.46 8.45
N TRP A 205 2.60 20.19 8.12
CA TRP A 205 3.75 19.52 7.47
C TRP A 205 4.09 20.17 6.12
N ARG A 206 3.05 20.50 5.33
CA ARG A 206 3.22 21.25 4.08
C ARG A 206 3.95 22.56 4.29
N ARG A 207 3.56 23.37 5.29
CA ARG A 207 4.23 24.64 5.59
C ARG A 207 5.70 24.44 5.97
N GLU A 208 5.98 23.49 6.84
CA GLU A 208 7.36 23.19 7.25
C GLU A 208 8.24 22.82 6.05
N LEU A 209 7.75 22.00 5.11
CA LEU A 209 8.51 21.64 3.89
C LEU A 209 8.79 22.85 3.00
N LEU A 210 7.86 23.80 2.90
CA LEU A 210 8.04 25.00 2.08
C LEU A 210 8.98 26.02 2.76
N ASP A 211 8.92 26.14 4.09
CA ASP A 211 9.76 27.06 4.87
C ASP A 211 11.24 26.60 4.93
N ASP A 212 11.51 25.28 4.97
CA ASP A 212 12.85 24.73 5.06
C ASP A 212 13.66 24.94 3.75
N GLU A 213 12.99 25.15 2.63
CA GLU A 213 13.63 25.38 1.34
C GLU A 213 13.94 26.86 1.04
N GLU A 214 13.37 27.78 1.81
CA GLU A 214 13.68 29.21 1.71
C GLU A 214 14.95 29.61 2.52
N ARG A 215 15.56 28.66 3.23
CA ARG A 215 16.76 28.87 4.06
C ARG A 215 18.01 28.35 3.39
#